data_5b220777ce97bc53cc7c92542dffb64a
#
_entry.id   5b220777ce97bc53cc7c92542dffb64a
#
_cell.length_a   1.000
_cell.length_b   1.000
_cell.length_c   1.000
_cell.angle_alpha   90.00
_cell.angle_beta   90.00
_cell.angle_gamma   90.00
#
_symmetry.space_group_name_H-M   'P 1'
#
loop_
_entity.id
_entity.type
_entity.pdbx_description
1 polymer ?
#
loop_
_entity_poly.entity_id
_entity_poly.type
_entity_poly.pdbx_seq_one_letter_code
_entity_poly.pdbx_strand_id
1 'polypeptide(L)'
;RARPRALDARVQRGAREAKLAEEADVLTRAAQDLAASLRALPQATTLDTLRGLEGEAARNYFAAINLIVRPELRGDFSMDGRSRRPPRDRMNALLSFLYAMWMNDCRSACEAAGLDPQLGFLHAVRPGRAALALDLVEEFRPVADRLALTLVNRGQLRAGDFTLREGGAVN
;
A
#
# COMPACT_ATOMS: atom_id res chain seq x y z
N ARG A 1 -34.17 -5.46 29.61
CA ARG A 1 -33.34 -4.82 28.55
C ARG A 1 -34.26 -4.64 27.34
N ALA A 2 -34.59 -3.38 26.99
CA ALA A 2 -35.44 -3.06 25.86
C ALA A 2 -34.72 -3.45 24.53
N ARG A 3 -35.42 -4.15 23.64
CA ARG A 3 -34.95 -4.40 22.27
C ARG A 3 -34.89 -3.06 21.52
N PRO A 4 -33.83 -2.77 20.76
CA PRO A 4 -33.78 -1.57 19.93
C PRO A 4 -34.99 -1.57 19.00
N ARG A 5 -35.66 -0.44 18.91
CA ARG A 5 -36.89 -0.29 18.09
C ARG A 5 -36.51 -0.48 16.61
N ALA A 6 -37.41 -1.07 15.84
CA ALA A 6 -37.20 -1.33 14.41
C ALA A 6 -36.83 -0.05 13.62
N LEU A 7 -37.19 1.12 14.11
CA LEU A 7 -36.82 2.42 13.58
C LEU A 7 -35.30 2.67 13.70
N ASP A 8 -34.69 2.34 14.85
CA ASP A 8 -33.28 2.53 15.08
C ASP A 8 -32.43 1.64 14.15
N ALA A 9 -32.88 0.42 13.89
CA ALA A 9 -32.23 -0.50 12.97
C ALA A 9 -32.30 -0.03 11.50
N ARG A 10 -33.37 0.64 11.09
CA ARG A 10 -33.52 1.23 9.76
C ARG A 10 -32.62 2.45 9.58
N VAL A 11 -32.55 3.33 10.59
CA VAL A 11 -31.70 4.51 10.58
C VAL A 11 -30.20 4.09 10.53
N GLN A 12 -29.81 3.10 11.35
CA GLN A 12 -28.44 2.57 11.35
C GLN A 12 -28.06 1.93 10.00
N ARG A 13 -29.00 1.22 9.37
CA ARG A 13 -28.78 0.63 8.04
C ARG A 13 -28.60 1.71 6.98
N GLY A 14 -29.45 2.71 6.94
CA GLY A 14 -29.34 3.83 6.00
C GLY A 14 -28.03 4.63 6.18
N ALA A 15 -27.61 4.87 7.42
CA ALA A 15 -26.34 5.52 7.71
C ALA A 15 -25.13 4.66 7.25
N ARG A 16 -25.21 3.34 7.41
CA ARG A 16 -24.16 2.42 6.92
C ARG A 16 -24.09 2.39 5.39
N GLU A 17 -25.23 2.35 4.73
CA GLU A 17 -25.31 2.39 3.26
C GLU A 17 -24.76 3.70 2.70
N ALA A 18 -25.12 4.83 3.30
CA ALA A 18 -24.59 6.15 2.91
C ALA A 18 -23.07 6.22 3.07
N LYS A 19 -22.53 5.70 4.19
CA LYS A 19 -21.09 5.65 4.41
C LYS A 19 -20.36 4.76 3.39
N LEU A 20 -20.93 3.61 3.04
CA LEU A 20 -20.35 2.72 2.03
C LEU A 20 -20.36 3.36 0.63
N ALA A 21 -21.41 4.13 0.29
CA ALA A 21 -21.47 4.88 -0.96
C ALA A 21 -20.38 5.97 -1.01
N GLU A 22 -20.21 6.72 0.08
CA GLU A 22 -19.15 7.72 0.19
C GLU A 22 -17.73 7.10 0.05
N GLU A 23 -17.48 5.98 0.73
CA GLU A 23 -16.22 5.24 0.60
C GLU A 23 -15.98 4.74 -0.84
N ALA A 24 -17.02 4.26 -1.52
CA ALA A 24 -16.95 3.83 -2.92
C ALA A 24 -16.62 5.01 -3.86
N ASP A 25 -17.18 6.19 -3.61
CA ASP A 25 -16.87 7.41 -4.38
C ASP A 25 -15.42 7.85 -4.19
N VAL A 26 -14.87 7.73 -2.97
CA VAL A 26 -13.45 8.02 -2.70
C VAL A 26 -12.55 7.06 -3.45
N LEU A 27 -12.85 5.76 -3.43
CA LEU A 27 -12.07 4.74 -4.16
C LEU A 27 -12.16 4.95 -5.68
N THR A 28 -13.33 5.33 -6.18
CA THR A 28 -13.52 5.64 -7.61
C THR A 28 -12.67 6.84 -8.03
N ARG A 29 -12.66 7.89 -7.23
CA ARG A 29 -11.81 9.07 -7.48
C ARG A 29 -10.32 8.71 -7.46
N ALA A 30 -9.88 7.95 -6.46
CA ALA A 30 -8.48 7.48 -6.40
C ALA A 30 -8.08 6.67 -7.65
N ALA A 31 -8.96 5.80 -8.15
CA ALA A 31 -8.73 5.06 -9.39
C ALA A 31 -8.66 5.98 -10.63
N GLN A 32 -9.51 7.02 -10.68
CA GLN A 32 -9.48 8.03 -11.74
C GLN A 32 -8.20 8.86 -11.72
N ASP A 33 -7.71 9.24 -10.54
CA ASP A 33 -6.46 9.97 -10.37
C ASP A 33 -5.24 9.14 -10.80
N LEU A 34 -5.21 7.85 -10.44
CA LEU A 34 -4.19 6.91 -10.93
C LEU A 34 -4.24 6.79 -12.46
N ALA A 35 -5.43 6.66 -13.05
CA ALA A 35 -5.60 6.62 -14.50
C ALA A 35 -5.17 7.94 -15.17
N ALA A 36 -5.36 9.09 -14.52
CA ALA A 36 -4.88 10.39 -14.99
C ALA A 36 -3.34 10.45 -14.98
N SER A 37 -2.71 9.97 -13.91
CA SER A 37 -1.24 9.87 -13.81
C SER A 37 -0.67 9.01 -14.94
N LEU A 38 -1.30 7.86 -15.25
CA LEU A 38 -0.90 7.00 -16.37
C LEU A 38 -1.00 7.72 -17.72
N ARG A 39 -2.05 8.52 -17.95
CA ARG A 39 -2.20 9.30 -19.19
C ARG A 39 -1.17 10.42 -19.32
N ALA A 40 -0.62 10.90 -18.21
CA ALA A 40 0.42 11.93 -18.20
C ALA A 40 1.82 11.36 -18.47
N LEU A 41 2.06 10.06 -18.27
CA LEU A 41 3.38 9.43 -18.42
C LEU A 41 4.03 9.69 -19.80
N PRO A 42 3.35 9.57 -20.96
CA PRO A 42 3.96 9.81 -22.27
C PRO A 42 4.46 11.24 -22.46
N GLN A 43 4.02 12.20 -21.63
CA GLN A 43 4.41 13.59 -21.68
C GLN A 43 5.58 13.91 -20.74
N ALA A 44 6.01 12.96 -19.92
CA ALA A 44 7.15 13.11 -19.04
C ALA A 44 8.46 13.05 -19.84
N THR A 45 9.11 14.20 -20.00
CA THR A 45 10.36 14.32 -20.77
C THR A 45 11.63 14.16 -19.93
N THR A 46 11.49 14.14 -18.59
CA THR A 46 12.60 13.99 -17.65
C THR A 46 12.32 12.93 -16.60
N LEU A 47 13.39 12.32 -16.05
CA LEU A 47 13.25 11.37 -14.94
C LEU A 47 12.66 12.02 -13.69
N ASP A 48 12.91 13.30 -13.46
CA ASP A 48 12.35 14.00 -12.30
C ASP A 48 10.85 14.22 -12.45
N THR A 49 10.35 14.52 -13.66
CA THR A 49 8.92 14.56 -13.94
C THR A 49 8.28 13.18 -13.73
N LEU A 50 8.93 12.12 -14.21
CA LEU A 50 8.46 10.75 -14.03
C LEU A 50 8.36 10.36 -12.55
N ARG A 51 9.40 10.65 -11.76
CA ARG A 51 9.41 10.44 -10.30
C ARG A 51 8.34 11.26 -9.57
N GLY A 52 8.07 12.47 -10.07
CA GLY A 52 7.00 13.33 -9.55
C GLY A 52 5.63 12.69 -9.71
N LEU A 53 5.33 12.18 -10.91
CA LEU A 53 4.09 11.46 -11.22
C LEU A 53 3.96 10.18 -10.38
N GLU A 54 5.03 9.39 -10.25
CA GLU A 54 5.05 8.21 -9.39
C GLU A 54 4.74 8.56 -7.93
N GLY A 55 5.40 9.59 -7.40
CA GLY A 55 5.21 10.02 -6.02
C GLY A 55 3.80 10.56 -5.74
N GLU A 56 3.17 11.24 -6.70
CA GLU A 56 1.78 11.68 -6.60
C GLU A 56 0.82 10.49 -6.64
N ALA A 57 0.99 9.59 -7.60
CA ALA A 57 0.21 8.37 -7.72
C ALA A 57 0.29 7.53 -6.44
N ALA A 58 1.49 7.35 -5.88
CA ALA A 58 1.70 6.62 -4.64
C ALA A 58 0.98 7.27 -3.45
N ARG A 59 1.00 8.60 -3.32
CA ARG A 59 0.27 9.31 -2.25
C ARG A 59 -1.23 9.08 -2.35
N ASN A 60 -1.81 9.23 -3.54
CA ASN A 60 -3.24 9.05 -3.78
C ASN A 60 -3.66 7.60 -3.50
N TYR A 61 -2.86 6.63 -3.92
CA TYR A 61 -3.08 5.22 -3.66
C TYR A 61 -3.06 4.90 -2.16
N PHE A 62 -2.00 5.30 -1.44
CA PHE A 62 -1.88 5.00 -0.02
C PHE A 62 -2.88 5.78 0.85
N ALA A 63 -3.38 6.92 0.42
CA ALA A 63 -4.48 7.61 1.09
C ALA A 63 -5.80 6.80 1.03
N ALA A 64 -6.02 6.07 -0.05
CA ALA A 64 -7.23 5.28 -0.25
C ALA A 64 -7.14 3.83 0.29
N ILE A 65 -5.95 3.29 0.55
CA ILE A 65 -5.74 1.88 0.90
C ILE A 65 -6.51 1.44 2.15
N ASN A 66 -6.68 2.33 3.13
CA ASN A 66 -7.43 2.04 4.35
C ASN A 66 -8.90 1.70 4.09
N LEU A 67 -9.48 2.21 3.00
CA LEU A 67 -10.86 1.93 2.62
C LEU A 67 -11.03 0.52 2.03
N ILE A 68 -9.94 -0.08 1.55
CA ILE A 68 -9.91 -1.47 1.03
C ILE A 68 -9.85 -2.48 2.19
N VAL A 69 -9.35 -2.05 3.35
CA VAL A 69 -9.39 -2.85 4.59
C VAL A 69 -10.84 -2.92 5.08
N ARG A 70 -11.30 -4.11 5.42
CA ARG A 70 -12.66 -4.32 5.97
C ARG A 70 -12.87 -3.43 7.20
N PRO A 71 -14.04 -2.77 7.33
CA PRO A 71 -14.29 -1.79 8.39
C PRO A 71 -13.95 -2.27 9.80
N GLU A 72 -14.28 -3.53 10.12
CA GLU A 72 -14.01 -4.15 11.41
C GLU A 72 -12.54 -4.36 11.73
N LEU A 73 -11.67 -4.35 10.72
CA LEU A 73 -10.21 -4.57 10.85
C LEU A 73 -9.41 -3.26 10.81
N ARG A 74 -10.05 -2.14 10.45
CA ARG A 74 -9.37 -0.85 10.29
C ARG A 74 -8.74 -0.33 11.58
N GLY A 75 -9.33 -0.65 12.73
CA GLY A 75 -8.74 -0.30 14.04
C GLY A 75 -7.35 -0.86 14.26
N ASP A 76 -7.08 -2.03 13.68
CA ASP A 76 -5.78 -2.73 13.81
C ASP A 76 -4.83 -2.51 12.64
N PHE A 77 -5.37 -2.29 11.42
CA PHE A 77 -4.61 -2.31 10.18
C PHE A 77 -4.72 -1.04 9.34
N SER A 78 -5.25 0.06 9.87
CA SER A 78 -5.13 1.36 9.21
C SER A 78 -3.72 1.90 9.31
N MET A 79 -3.30 2.62 8.26
CA MET A 79 -2.02 3.34 8.22
C MET A 79 -2.26 4.85 8.15
N ASP A 80 -1.40 5.60 8.82
CA ASP A 80 -1.29 7.05 8.68
C ASP A 80 -0.14 7.36 7.70
N GLY A 81 -0.44 7.18 6.41
CA GLY A 81 0.56 7.29 5.36
C GLY A 81 1.59 6.16 5.34
N ARG A 82 2.52 6.22 4.37
CA ARG A 82 3.55 5.19 4.21
C ARG A 82 4.77 5.47 5.09
N SER A 83 4.97 4.67 6.14
CA SER A 83 6.17 4.67 6.99
C SER A 83 7.00 3.40 6.74
N ARG A 84 8.32 3.56 6.52
CA ARG A 84 9.20 2.46 6.09
C ARG A 84 10.28 2.10 7.11
N ARG A 85 10.86 3.07 7.78
CA ARG A 85 12.02 2.90 8.67
C ARG A 85 11.95 3.85 9.86
N PRO A 86 11.40 3.42 10.98
CA PRO A 86 10.69 2.16 11.18
C PRO A 86 9.25 2.20 10.66
N PRO A 87 8.62 1.04 10.37
CA PRO A 87 7.18 0.96 10.15
C PRO A 87 6.46 1.24 11.48
N ARG A 88 5.43 2.10 11.44
CA ARG A 88 4.74 2.59 12.66
C ARG A 88 3.40 1.93 12.93
N ASP A 89 2.91 1.14 12.02
CA ASP A 89 1.67 0.38 12.10
C ASP A 89 1.81 -0.99 11.44
N ARG A 90 0.85 -1.87 11.69
CA ARG A 90 0.88 -3.27 11.23
C ARG A 90 0.84 -3.40 9.72
N MET A 91 0.04 -2.59 9.04
CA MET A 91 -0.02 -2.62 7.57
C MET A 91 1.30 -2.16 6.96
N ASN A 92 1.92 -1.09 7.48
CA ASN A 92 3.26 -0.66 7.06
C ASN A 92 4.34 -1.70 7.33
N ALA A 93 4.26 -2.43 8.45
CA ALA A 93 5.18 -3.53 8.76
C ALA A 93 5.03 -4.66 7.74
N LEU A 94 3.80 -5.11 7.48
CA LEU A 94 3.50 -6.16 6.51
C LEU A 94 3.97 -5.80 5.09
N LEU A 95 3.62 -4.59 4.62
CA LEU A 95 4.06 -4.12 3.30
C LEU A 95 5.59 -4.01 3.22
N SER A 96 6.25 -3.54 4.28
CA SER A 96 7.72 -3.44 4.30
C SER A 96 8.38 -4.80 4.27
N PHE A 97 7.83 -5.80 4.96
CA PHE A 97 8.29 -7.18 4.94
C PHE A 97 8.14 -7.79 3.53
N LEU A 98 6.96 -7.69 2.92
CA LEU A 98 6.71 -8.24 1.59
C LEU A 98 7.60 -7.56 0.52
N TYR A 99 7.76 -6.24 0.58
CA TYR A 99 8.64 -5.53 -0.35
C TYR A 99 10.11 -5.91 -0.16
N ALA A 100 10.55 -6.19 1.07
CA ALA A 100 11.92 -6.66 1.32
C ALA A 100 12.15 -8.06 0.75
N MET A 101 11.16 -8.95 0.83
CA MET A 101 11.22 -10.28 0.19
C MET A 101 11.34 -10.14 -1.34
N TRP A 102 10.43 -9.40 -1.98
CA TRP A 102 10.47 -9.15 -3.43
C TRP A 102 11.78 -8.50 -3.86
N MET A 103 12.30 -7.57 -3.05
CA MET A 103 13.57 -6.92 -3.31
C MET A 103 14.73 -7.91 -3.35
N ASN A 104 14.77 -8.85 -2.42
CA ASN A 104 15.80 -9.90 -2.38
C ASN A 104 15.66 -10.85 -3.58
N ASP A 105 14.43 -11.23 -3.93
CA ASP A 105 14.18 -12.09 -5.10
C ASP A 105 14.58 -11.40 -6.40
N CYS A 106 14.22 -10.13 -6.59
CA CYS A 106 14.63 -9.35 -7.76
C CYS A 106 16.15 -9.18 -7.83
N ARG A 107 16.80 -8.95 -6.70
CA ARG A 107 18.27 -8.88 -6.64
C ARG A 107 18.91 -10.20 -7.08
N SER A 108 18.45 -11.31 -6.52
CA SER A 108 18.95 -12.65 -6.88
C SER A 108 18.68 -12.97 -8.35
N ALA A 109 17.54 -12.57 -8.89
CA ALA A 109 17.21 -12.75 -10.30
C ALA A 109 18.14 -11.93 -11.21
N CYS A 110 18.46 -10.68 -10.85
CA CYS A 110 19.46 -9.87 -11.58
C CYS A 110 20.82 -10.58 -11.61
N GLU A 111 21.31 -11.02 -10.44
CA GLU A 111 22.59 -11.71 -10.31
C GLU A 111 22.63 -13.00 -11.14
N ALA A 112 21.56 -13.80 -11.09
CA ALA A 112 21.41 -15.04 -11.87
C ALA A 112 21.39 -14.79 -13.39
N ALA A 113 20.82 -13.63 -13.82
CA ALA A 113 20.79 -13.22 -15.21
C ALA A 113 22.09 -12.53 -15.68
N GLY A 114 23.12 -12.40 -14.82
CA GLY A 114 24.36 -11.69 -15.13
C GLY A 114 24.20 -10.17 -15.20
N LEU A 115 23.16 -9.61 -14.58
CA LEU A 115 22.94 -8.17 -14.49
C LEU A 115 23.45 -7.64 -13.15
N ASP A 116 24.01 -6.41 -13.15
CA ASP A 116 24.37 -5.73 -11.92
C ASP A 116 23.12 -5.14 -11.25
N PRO A 117 22.70 -5.63 -10.07
CA PRO A 117 21.49 -5.15 -9.39
C PRO A 117 21.60 -3.69 -8.93
N GLN A 118 22.78 -3.08 -8.95
CA GLN A 118 22.99 -1.68 -8.54
C GLN A 118 22.76 -0.68 -9.68
N LEU A 119 22.81 -1.11 -10.95
CA LEU A 119 22.66 -0.25 -12.12
C LEU A 119 21.19 -0.11 -12.53
N GLY A 120 20.44 0.73 -11.82
CA GLY A 120 19.03 1.04 -12.12
C GLY A 120 18.87 2.09 -13.23
N PHE A 121 17.66 2.15 -13.79
CA PHE A 121 17.28 3.12 -14.82
C PHE A 121 16.38 4.24 -14.28
N LEU A 122 15.48 3.96 -13.31
CA LEU A 122 14.61 4.94 -12.67
C LEU A 122 15.20 5.41 -11.33
N HIS A 123 15.62 4.47 -10.49
CA HIS A 123 16.26 4.79 -9.21
C HIS A 123 17.70 5.23 -9.40
N ALA A 124 18.08 6.33 -8.75
CA ALA A 124 19.45 6.82 -8.78
C ALA A 124 20.43 5.80 -8.18
N VAL A 125 21.52 5.58 -8.88
CA VAL A 125 22.63 4.75 -8.43
C VAL A 125 23.25 5.39 -7.18
N ARG A 126 23.39 4.61 -6.12
CA ARG A 126 24.03 5.01 -4.86
C ARG A 126 24.79 3.81 -4.29
N PRO A 127 25.94 4.02 -3.63
CA PRO A 127 26.68 2.92 -3.00
C PRO A 127 25.80 2.06 -2.08
N GLY A 128 25.85 0.74 -2.26
CA GLY A 128 25.11 -0.23 -1.47
C GLY A 128 23.58 -0.28 -1.76
N ARG A 129 23.09 0.45 -2.78
CA ARG A 129 21.68 0.43 -3.18
C ARG A 129 21.50 -0.39 -4.45
N ALA A 130 20.74 -1.45 -4.37
CA ALA A 130 20.39 -2.26 -5.53
C ALA A 130 19.29 -1.56 -6.35
N ALA A 131 19.70 -0.54 -7.14
CA ALA A 131 18.79 0.36 -7.86
C ALA A 131 17.97 -0.38 -8.93
N LEU A 132 18.59 -1.32 -9.69
CA LEU A 132 17.90 -2.14 -10.68
C LEU A 132 16.88 -3.07 -10.03
N ALA A 133 17.26 -3.72 -8.93
CA ALA A 133 16.32 -4.56 -8.20
C ALA A 133 15.13 -3.75 -7.65
N LEU A 134 15.35 -2.49 -7.22
CA LEU A 134 14.26 -1.58 -6.84
C LEU A 134 13.37 -1.23 -8.03
N ASP A 135 13.94 -0.95 -9.21
CA ASP A 135 13.17 -0.68 -10.43
C ASP A 135 12.28 -1.87 -10.80
N LEU A 136 12.80 -3.09 -10.68
CA LEU A 136 12.03 -4.31 -10.94
C LEU A 136 10.93 -4.56 -9.89
N VAL A 137 11.19 -4.26 -8.63
CA VAL A 137 10.18 -4.41 -7.56
C VAL A 137 8.95 -3.57 -7.80
N GLU A 138 9.06 -2.41 -8.48
CA GLU A 138 7.90 -1.56 -8.77
C GLU A 138 6.80 -2.34 -9.53
N GLU A 139 7.18 -3.21 -10.46
CA GLU A 139 6.24 -4.05 -11.21
C GLU A 139 5.49 -5.06 -10.31
N PHE A 140 6.09 -5.46 -9.20
CA PHE A 140 5.53 -6.46 -8.29
C PHE A 140 4.82 -5.85 -7.07
N ARG A 141 4.96 -4.56 -6.80
CA ARG A 141 4.29 -3.90 -5.67
C ARG A 141 2.79 -4.15 -5.62
N PRO A 142 2.03 -4.03 -6.73
CA PRO A 142 0.59 -4.30 -6.68
C PRO A 142 0.25 -5.74 -6.27
N VAL A 143 1.14 -6.69 -6.58
CA VAL A 143 0.97 -8.11 -6.16
C VAL A 143 1.17 -8.23 -4.65
N ALA A 144 2.22 -7.61 -4.10
CA ALA A 144 2.49 -7.59 -2.66
C ALA A 144 1.37 -6.90 -1.87
N ASP A 145 0.89 -5.74 -2.36
CA ASP A 145 -0.21 -5.00 -1.75
C ASP A 145 -1.50 -5.81 -1.72
N ARG A 146 -1.84 -6.44 -2.84
CA ARG A 146 -3.00 -7.33 -2.93
C ARG A 146 -2.87 -8.52 -1.99
N LEU A 147 -1.67 -9.10 -1.85
CA LEU A 147 -1.41 -10.19 -0.91
C LEU A 147 -1.61 -9.71 0.52
N ALA A 148 -1.03 -8.57 0.91
CA ALA A 148 -1.19 -7.99 2.24
C ALA A 148 -2.68 -7.78 2.59
N LEU A 149 -3.42 -7.09 1.71
CA LEU A 149 -4.85 -6.84 1.88
C LEU A 149 -5.66 -8.14 1.95
N THR A 150 -5.28 -9.15 1.17
CA THR A 150 -5.94 -10.46 1.18
C THR A 150 -5.74 -11.18 2.51
N LEU A 151 -4.50 -11.22 3.01
CA LEU A 151 -4.15 -11.88 4.29
C LEU A 151 -4.89 -11.22 5.46
N VAL A 152 -4.91 -9.89 5.49
CA VAL A 152 -5.62 -9.11 6.51
C VAL A 152 -7.14 -9.33 6.39
N ASN A 153 -7.73 -9.09 5.22
CA ASN A 153 -9.18 -9.15 5.04
C ASN A 153 -9.76 -10.56 5.22
N ARG A 154 -8.97 -11.60 5.02
CA ARG A 154 -9.35 -13.00 5.31
C ARG A 154 -9.10 -13.41 6.75
N GLY A 155 -8.53 -12.54 7.59
CA GLY A 155 -8.19 -12.84 8.98
C GLY A 155 -7.08 -13.89 9.13
N GLN A 156 -6.26 -14.08 8.08
CA GLN A 156 -5.09 -14.95 8.11
C GLN A 156 -3.93 -14.31 8.87
N LEU A 157 -3.90 -12.98 8.93
CA LEU A 157 -3.07 -12.19 9.83
C LEU A 157 -3.96 -11.39 10.78
N ARG A 158 -3.58 -11.36 12.06
CA ARG A 158 -4.29 -10.71 13.16
C ARG A 158 -3.36 -9.75 13.87
N ALA A 159 -3.91 -8.84 14.65
CA ALA A 159 -3.13 -7.87 15.41
C ALA A 159 -2.09 -8.51 16.33
N GLY A 160 -2.38 -9.69 16.89
CA GLY A 160 -1.48 -10.44 17.77
C GLY A 160 -0.29 -11.08 17.09
N ASP A 161 -0.27 -11.15 15.76
CA ASP A 161 0.87 -11.71 14.99
C ASP A 161 2.00 -10.67 14.81
N PHE A 162 1.79 -9.45 15.29
CA PHE A 162 2.74 -8.35 15.20
C PHE A 162 3.28 -7.95 16.58
N THR A 163 4.56 -7.64 16.67
CA THR A 163 5.21 -7.19 17.89
C THR A 163 5.46 -5.68 17.84
N LEU A 164 4.99 -4.96 18.86
CA LEU A 164 5.32 -3.56 19.04
C LEU A 164 6.63 -3.45 19.82
N ARG A 165 7.62 -2.76 19.26
CA ARG A 165 8.90 -2.50 19.90
C ARG A 165 8.90 -1.16 20.64
N GLU A 166 9.80 -1.00 21.61
CA GLU A 166 10.12 0.30 22.22
C GLU A 166 10.50 1.29 21.12
N GLY A 167 9.89 2.49 21.15
CA GLY A 167 10.05 3.50 20.08
C GLY A 167 8.98 3.44 18.97
N GLY A 168 7.96 2.59 19.11
CA GLY A 168 6.78 2.58 18.24
C GLY A 168 6.97 1.88 16.89
N ALA A 169 8.06 1.12 16.72
CA ALA A 169 8.25 0.27 15.53
C ALA A 169 7.41 -1.01 15.64
N VAL A 170 6.81 -1.44 14.53
CA VAL A 170 6.03 -2.68 14.43
C VAL A 170 6.78 -3.68 13.55
N ASN A 171 6.87 -4.92 14.04
CA ASN A 171 7.46 -6.05 13.31
C ASN A 171 6.44 -7.17 13.17
#